data_0c5447eb3049a37703d1ae93092364fa
#
_entry.id   0c5447eb3049a37703d1ae93092364fa
#
_cell.length_a   1.000
_cell.length_b   1.000
_cell.length_c   1.000
_cell.angle_alpha   90.00
_cell.angle_beta   90.00
_cell.angle_gamma   90.00
#
_symmetry.space_group_name_H-M   'P 1'
#
loop_
_entity.id
_entity.type
_entity.pdbx_description
1 polymer ?
#
loop_
_entity_poly.entity_id
_entity_poly.type
_entity_poly.pdbx_seq_one_letter_code
_entity_poly.pdbx_strand_id
1 'polypeptide(L)'
;ARNLSVLAVRKGQIASVYPEFFPEGVDANVVANFIDVVARDLSEVMAPLPAINCSAANSVSDKARNFADKRTRIAANYFAHSDLSVQMYSGADWYLTYGFVPFMIELDEESKLPRIRVENPIGAYPEFDRYGRCVAFAKRYMMTLGELVAQFPEYETQILGRDGYQQDLHAQVEMIRYYDKDQSVIYLPKKGNLVLSRALNPMGKMMVVVARKPSIDGEMRGQFDDVLGIQLLRNRFALLAMEAAEKSVQAPIVLPQDVQELQLGGDAVIRTANPAGVRRVELSIPQGAFTEAQLLNQELRSGTRYPEGRSGNIDASIVTGQGVQALMGAFDTQVKSAQAIFASALRDVIRLCFEVDEVIFPVEKTIRGVDSGSPYEITYKPSKDIKGDYSADVRYGMLAGLNPAQGLI
;
A
#
# COMPACT_ATOMS: atom_id res chain seq x y z
N ALA A 1 5.38 -0.73 -14.89
CA ALA A 1 6.80 -0.63 -14.54
C ALA A 1 6.97 0.05 -13.18
N ARG A 2 6.59 1.34 -13.01
CA ARG A 2 6.82 2.14 -11.78
C ARG A 2 6.36 1.46 -10.48
N ASN A 3 5.11 0.98 -10.41
CA ASN A 3 4.59 0.32 -9.21
C ASN A 3 5.41 -0.92 -8.81
N LEU A 4 5.97 -1.63 -9.78
CA LEU A 4 6.84 -2.78 -9.53
C LEU A 4 8.21 -2.34 -9.01
N SER A 5 8.74 -1.20 -9.49
CA SER A 5 9.99 -0.65 -8.97
C SER A 5 9.85 -0.21 -7.52
N VAL A 6 8.74 0.49 -7.16
CA VAL A 6 8.46 0.86 -5.76
C VAL A 6 8.34 -0.37 -4.87
N LEU A 7 7.61 -1.41 -5.33
CA LEU A 7 7.48 -2.67 -4.61
C LEU A 7 8.82 -3.37 -4.38
N ALA A 8 9.66 -3.43 -5.42
CA ALA A 8 10.97 -4.07 -5.33
C ALA A 8 11.90 -3.33 -4.34
N VAL A 9 11.90 -1.99 -4.37
CA VAL A 9 12.65 -1.18 -3.40
C VAL A 9 12.15 -1.43 -1.97
N ARG A 10 10.83 -1.47 -1.74
CA ARG A 10 10.26 -1.77 -0.43
C ARG A 10 10.59 -3.18 0.07
N LYS A 11 10.66 -4.16 -0.83
CA LYS A 11 11.11 -5.52 -0.51
C LYS A 11 12.62 -5.65 -0.28
N GLY A 12 13.38 -4.56 -0.37
CA GLY A 12 14.83 -4.60 -0.27
C GLY A 12 15.53 -5.11 -1.54
N GLN A 13 14.81 -5.25 -2.64
CA GLN A 13 15.36 -5.74 -3.93
C GLN A 13 15.84 -4.56 -4.80
N ILE A 14 16.53 -3.58 -4.20
CA ILE A 14 16.92 -2.35 -4.89
C ILE A 14 17.91 -2.62 -6.03
N ALA A 15 18.82 -3.58 -5.85
CA ALA A 15 19.79 -3.98 -6.88
C ALA A 15 19.10 -4.60 -8.12
N SER A 16 17.94 -5.24 -7.97
CA SER A 16 17.19 -5.81 -9.11
C SER A 16 16.54 -4.73 -9.99
N VAL A 17 16.28 -3.55 -9.42
CA VAL A 17 15.69 -2.40 -10.14
C VAL A 17 16.77 -1.54 -10.78
N TYR A 18 17.92 -1.42 -10.13
CA TYR A 18 19.03 -0.56 -10.52
C TYR A 18 20.35 -1.32 -10.52
N PRO A 19 20.50 -2.38 -11.34
CA PRO A 19 21.70 -3.23 -11.32
C PRO A 19 22.98 -2.50 -11.65
N GLU A 20 22.91 -1.43 -12.45
CA GLU A 20 24.06 -0.61 -12.85
C GLU A 20 24.73 0.14 -11.67
N PHE A 21 24.02 0.30 -10.56
CA PHE A 21 24.54 1.00 -9.37
C PHE A 21 25.14 0.07 -8.32
N PHE A 22 24.93 -1.25 -8.44
CA PHE A 22 25.38 -2.21 -7.44
C PHE A 22 26.22 -3.31 -8.09
N PRO A 23 27.39 -3.65 -7.51
CA PRO A 23 28.19 -4.78 -7.98
C PRO A 23 27.41 -6.11 -7.83
N GLU A 24 27.68 -7.06 -8.72
CA GLU A 24 27.12 -8.40 -8.61
C GLU A 24 27.55 -9.07 -7.30
N GLY A 25 26.59 -9.74 -6.64
CA GLY A 25 26.84 -10.49 -5.41
C GLY A 25 26.90 -9.66 -4.14
N VAL A 26 26.76 -8.33 -4.21
CA VAL A 26 26.75 -7.46 -3.03
C VAL A 26 25.31 -7.20 -2.58
N ASP A 27 25.05 -7.37 -1.26
CA ASP A 27 23.77 -6.98 -0.69
C ASP A 27 23.64 -5.45 -0.69
N ALA A 28 22.66 -4.93 -1.42
CA ALA A 28 22.36 -3.52 -1.51
C ALA A 28 21.65 -2.96 -0.25
N ASN A 29 21.23 -3.82 0.69
CA ASN A 29 20.47 -3.45 1.89
C ASN A 29 21.36 -3.17 3.09
N VAL A 30 22.40 -2.39 2.89
CA VAL A 30 23.36 -1.99 3.95
C VAL A 30 22.79 -0.98 4.94
N VAL A 31 21.66 -0.36 4.62
CA VAL A 31 20.96 0.58 5.50
C VAL A 31 19.47 0.24 5.57
N ALA A 32 18.83 0.63 6.67
CA ALA A 32 17.40 0.43 6.83
C ALA A 32 16.62 1.06 5.68
N ASN A 33 15.61 0.32 5.17
CA ASN A 33 14.73 0.81 4.13
C ASN A 33 13.74 1.84 4.72
N PHE A 34 14.11 3.10 4.66
CA PHE A 34 13.33 4.18 5.26
C PHE A 34 11.94 4.32 4.63
N ILE A 35 11.84 4.09 3.32
CA ILE A 35 10.54 4.13 2.60
C ILE A 35 9.58 3.10 3.17
N ASP A 36 10.04 1.88 3.44
CA ASP A 36 9.18 0.82 3.99
C ASP A 36 8.77 1.12 5.44
N VAL A 37 9.69 1.63 6.26
CA VAL A 37 9.38 2.05 7.64
C VAL A 37 8.30 3.13 7.66
N VAL A 38 8.45 4.17 6.84
CA VAL A 38 7.47 5.26 6.72
C VAL A 38 6.13 4.76 6.19
N ALA A 39 6.14 3.87 5.20
CA ALA A 39 4.93 3.31 4.63
C ALA A 39 4.11 2.54 5.67
N ARG A 40 4.75 1.70 6.47
CA ARG A 40 4.08 0.93 7.53
C ARG A 40 3.51 1.84 8.62
N ASP A 41 4.30 2.76 9.15
CA ASP A 41 3.84 3.67 10.20
C ASP A 41 2.67 4.55 9.74
N LEU A 42 2.74 5.12 8.53
CA LEU A 42 1.64 5.91 7.99
C LEU A 42 0.39 5.08 7.70
N SER A 43 0.54 3.86 7.19
CA SER A 43 -0.59 2.99 6.90
C SER A 43 -1.34 2.59 8.17
N GLU A 44 -0.64 2.33 9.28
CA GLU A 44 -1.27 2.04 10.57
C GLU A 44 -2.11 3.20 11.09
N VAL A 45 -1.66 4.45 10.87
CA VAL A 45 -2.43 5.66 11.25
C VAL A 45 -3.63 5.89 10.35
N MET A 46 -3.54 5.53 9.07
CA MET A 46 -4.61 5.75 8.07
C MET A 46 -5.63 4.60 8.00
N ALA A 47 -5.27 3.40 8.46
CA ALA A 47 -6.10 2.20 8.37
C ALA A 47 -7.41 2.22 9.17
N PRO A 48 -7.53 2.89 10.34
CA PRO A 48 -8.76 2.89 11.10
C PRO A 48 -9.97 3.26 10.26
N LEU A 49 -11.08 2.54 10.45
CA LEU A 49 -12.32 2.81 9.75
C LEU A 49 -13.00 4.08 10.29
N PRO A 50 -13.62 4.87 9.40
CA PRO A 50 -14.39 6.03 9.83
C PRO A 50 -15.72 5.63 10.49
N ALA A 51 -16.29 6.55 11.26
CA ALA A 51 -17.65 6.43 11.73
C ALA A 51 -18.65 6.64 10.58
N ILE A 52 -19.69 5.83 10.56
CA ILE A 52 -20.78 5.89 9.58
C ILE A 52 -22.00 6.45 10.29
N ASN A 53 -22.67 7.43 9.67
CA ASN A 53 -23.93 7.95 10.12
C ASN A 53 -24.89 8.14 8.94
N CYS A 54 -26.04 7.51 9.01
CA CYS A 54 -27.11 7.77 8.05
C CYS A 54 -28.00 8.88 8.59
N SER A 55 -28.22 9.93 7.80
CA SER A 55 -29.08 11.02 8.20
C SER A 55 -30.56 10.69 8.00
N ALA A 56 -31.40 11.16 8.91
CA ALA A 56 -32.86 11.07 8.74
C ALA A 56 -33.33 12.11 7.73
N ALA A 57 -34.17 11.70 6.80
CA ALA A 57 -34.80 12.62 5.83
C ALA A 57 -35.60 13.74 6.50
N ASN A 58 -36.14 13.46 7.69
CA ASN A 58 -36.79 14.42 8.57
C ASN A 58 -36.30 14.23 10.00
N SER A 59 -35.50 15.15 10.51
CA SER A 59 -34.89 15.07 11.84
C SER A 59 -35.90 15.22 13.00
N VAL A 60 -37.09 15.72 12.75
CA VAL A 60 -38.15 15.91 13.76
C VAL A 60 -38.94 14.61 13.98
N SER A 61 -38.98 13.74 13.00
CA SER A 61 -39.74 12.48 13.08
C SER A 61 -38.93 11.36 13.77
N ASP A 62 -39.42 10.87 14.90
CA ASP A 62 -38.81 9.70 15.60
C ASP A 62 -38.72 8.48 14.70
N LYS A 63 -39.74 8.25 13.86
CA LYS A 63 -39.76 7.17 12.90
C LYS A 63 -38.62 7.29 11.87
N ALA A 64 -38.38 8.50 11.35
CA ALA A 64 -37.29 8.74 10.41
C ALA A 64 -35.91 8.59 11.08
N ARG A 65 -35.76 9.00 12.33
CA ARG A 65 -34.54 8.79 13.12
C ARG A 65 -34.27 7.29 13.33
N ASN A 66 -35.27 6.52 13.73
CA ASN A 66 -35.14 5.08 13.92
C ASN A 66 -34.74 4.35 12.62
N PHE A 67 -35.26 4.78 11.45
CA PHE A 67 -34.82 4.25 10.16
C PHE A 67 -33.37 4.62 9.83
N ALA A 68 -32.93 5.82 10.14
CA ALA A 68 -31.56 6.25 9.94
C ALA A 68 -30.58 5.45 10.83
N ASP A 69 -30.92 5.27 12.11
CA ASP A 69 -30.14 4.45 13.04
C ASP A 69 -30.03 3.00 12.57
N LYS A 70 -31.16 2.45 12.07
CA LYS A 70 -31.19 1.09 11.53
C LYS A 70 -30.27 0.97 10.31
N ARG A 71 -30.30 1.94 9.36
CA ARG A 71 -29.39 1.98 8.20
C ARG A 71 -27.93 2.13 8.61
N THR A 72 -27.62 2.93 9.63
CA THR A 72 -26.27 3.05 10.17
C THR A 72 -25.74 1.69 10.61
N ARG A 73 -26.54 0.92 11.33
CA ARG A 73 -26.14 -0.44 11.77
C ARG A 73 -26.02 -1.43 10.62
N ILE A 74 -26.89 -1.33 9.60
CA ILE A 74 -26.77 -2.14 8.37
C ILE A 74 -25.44 -1.82 7.65
N ALA A 75 -25.10 -0.54 7.49
CA ALA A 75 -23.84 -0.14 6.86
C ALA A 75 -22.61 -0.61 7.66
N ALA A 76 -22.65 -0.50 8.99
CA ALA A 76 -21.61 -1.05 9.86
C ALA A 76 -21.45 -2.57 9.70
N ASN A 77 -22.57 -3.27 9.52
CA ASN A 77 -22.56 -4.72 9.27
C ASN A 77 -21.88 -5.07 7.93
N TYR A 78 -22.04 -4.28 6.87
CA TYR A 78 -21.31 -4.53 5.60
C TYR A 78 -19.80 -4.47 5.81
N PHE A 79 -19.33 -3.52 6.62
CA PHE A 79 -17.91 -3.42 6.96
C PHE A 79 -17.42 -4.63 7.76
N ALA A 80 -18.19 -5.02 8.78
CA ALA A 80 -17.86 -6.18 9.61
C ALA A 80 -17.91 -7.49 8.82
N HIS A 81 -18.98 -7.71 8.02
CA HIS A 81 -19.11 -8.88 7.16
C HIS A 81 -17.98 -9.04 6.14
N SER A 82 -17.41 -7.92 5.71
CA SER A 82 -16.30 -7.88 4.76
C SER A 82 -14.91 -7.92 5.41
N ASP A 83 -14.79 -7.98 6.73
CA ASP A 83 -13.53 -7.82 7.47
C ASP A 83 -12.74 -6.57 7.02
N LEU A 84 -13.48 -5.49 6.71
CA LEU A 84 -12.91 -4.31 6.09
C LEU A 84 -11.85 -3.64 6.98
N SER A 85 -11.99 -3.72 8.30
CA SER A 85 -11.02 -3.20 9.26
C SER A 85 -9.61 -3.80 9.06
N VAL A 86 -9.54 -5.09 8.74
CA VAL A 86 -8.26 -5.78 8.45
C VAL A 86 -7.76 -5.42 7.04
N GLN A 87 -8.65 -5.43 6.06
CA GLN A 87 -8.29 -5.10 4.68
C GLN A 87 -7.76 -3.66 4.52
N MET A 88 -8.24 -2.72 5.36
CA MET A 88 -7.83 -1.32 5.29
C MET A 88 -6.35 -1.08 5.66
N TYR A 89 -5.71 -1.95 6.44
CA TYR A 89 -4.26 -1.87 6.65
C TYR A 89 -3.50 -2.01 5.31
N SER A 90 -3.87 -3.02 4.52
CA SER A 90 -3.31 -3.17 3.17
C SER A 90 -3.77 -2.05 2.23
N GLY A 91 -5.04 -1.64 2.32
CA GLY A 91 -5.60 -0.56 1.49
C GLY A 91 -4.88 0.78 1.73
N ALA A 92 -4.62 1.14 2.98
CA ALA A 92 -3.89 2.36 3.33
C ALA A 92 -2.43 2.30 2.84
N ASP A 93 -1.77 1.17 3.00
CA ASP A 93 -0.42 0.95 2.49
C ASP A 93 -0.36 1.07 0.96
N TRP A 94 -1.30 0.46 0.24
CA TRP A 94 -1.38 0.56 -1.22
C TRP A 94 -1.70 1.97 -1.70
N TYR A 95 -2.57 2.68 -0.98
CA TYR A 95 -2.88 4.08 -1.29
C TYR A 95 -1.63 4.98 -1.19
N LEU A 96 -0.83 4.79 -0.13
CA LEU A 96 0.43 5.50 0.04
C LEU A 96 1.44 5.14 -1.04
N THR A 97 1.59 3.85 -1.29
CA THR A 97 2.64 3.32 -2.17
C THR A 97 2.33 3.55 -3.65
N TYR A 98 1.07 3.42 -4.08
CA TYR A 98 0.70 3.45 -5.50
C TYR A 98 -0.19 4.64 -5.86
N GLY A 99 -0.67 5.39 -4.88
CA GLY A 99 -1.48 6.58 -5.07
C GLY A 99 -2.98 6.32 -5.26
N PHE A 100 -3.42 5.06 -5.23
CA PHE A 100 -4.83 4.70 -5.31
C PHE A 100 -5.09 3.32 -4.70
N VAL A 101 -6.34 3.07 -4.37
CA VAL A 101 -6.82 1.76 -3.93
C VAL A 101 -8.24 1.53 -4.43
N PRO A 102 -8.51 0.41 -5.13
CA PRO A 102 -9.83 0.03 -5.57
C PRO A 102 -10.58 -0.72 -4.47
N PHE A 103 -11.85 -0.36 -4.27
CA PHE A 103 -12.84 -1.09 -3.49
C PHE A 103 -13.81 -1.75 -4.44
N MET A 104 -13.85 -3.07 -4.44
CA MET A 104 -14.77 -3.86 -5.27
C MET A 104 -15.94 -4.34 -4.42
N ILE A 105 -17.15 -4.25 -4.95
CA ILE A 105 -18.35 -4.79 -4.31
C ILE A 105 -18.70 -6.08 -5.02
N GLU A 106 -18.65 -7.17 -4.29
CA GLU A 106 -18.95 -8.52 -4.76
C GLU A 106 -20.31 -8.97 -4.22
N LEU A 107 -20.96 -9.85 -4.95
CA LEU A 107 -22.24 -10.44 -4.55
C LEU A 107 -21.94 -11.72 -3.77
N ASP A 108 -22.22 -11.74 -2.49
CA ASP A 108 -22.13 -12.95 -1.67
C ASP A 108 -23.49 -13.68 -1.68
N GLU A 109 -23.57 -14.69 -2.53
CA GLU A 109 -24.79 -15.48 -2.73
C GLU A 109 -25.15 -16.35 -1.52
N GLU A 110 -24.18 -16.71 -0.68
CA GLU A 110 -24.39 -17.52 0.50
C GLU A 110 -25.04 -16.70 1.62
N SER A 111 -24.44 -15.58 1.97
CA SER A 111 -24.96 -14.68 3.01
C SER A 111 -26.10 -13.78 2.55
N LYS A 112 -26.31 -13.66 1.21
CA LYS A 112 -27.22 -12.70 0.57
C LYS A 112 -26.93 -11.25 0.94
N LEU A 113 -25.65 -10.93 1.09
CA LEU A 113 -25.14 -9.60 1.44
C LEU A 113 -24.10 -9.12 0.42
N PRO A 114 -23.96 -7.80 0.21
CA PRO A 114 -22.82 -7.27 -0.51
C PRO A 114 -21.53 -7.46 0.31
N ARG A 115 -20.46 -7.87 -0.35
CA ARG A 115 -19.13 -8.01 0.24
C ARG A 115 -18.16 -7.00 -0.36
N ILE A 116 -17.46 -6.29 0.49
CA ILE A 116 -16.47 -5.30 0.08
C ILE A 116 -15.10 -5.97 0.07
N ARG A 117 -14.38 -5.86 -1.05
CA ARG A 117 -13.01 -6.32 -1.18
C ARG A 117 -12.10 -5.16 -1.56
N VAL A 118 -11.03 -4.98 -0.80
CA VAL A 118 -9.95 -4.04 -1.12
C VAL A 118 -8.99 -4.74 -2.06
N GLU A 119 -8.82 -4.18 -3.27
CA GLU A 119 -8.03 -4.84 -4.32
C GLU A 119 -6.63 -4.23 -4.42
N ASN A 120 -5.62 -5.07 -4.67
CA ASN A 120 -4.24 -4.62 -4.86
C ASN A 120 -4.11 -3.79 -6.14
N PRO A 121 -3.56 -2.57 -6.09
CA PRO A 121 -3.35 -1.72 -7.27
C PRO A 121 -2.40 -2.26 -8.33
N ILE A 122 -1.51 -3.20 -7.98
CA ILE A 122 -0.57 -3.77 -8.95
C ILE A 122 -1.36 -4.55 -10.01
N GLY A 123 -1.18 -4.16 -11.27
CA GLY A 123 -1.94 -4.74 -12.38
C GLY A 123 -3.40 -4.30 -12.45
N ALA A 124 -3.80 -3.28 -11.69
CA ALA A 124 -5.11 -2.65 -11.78
C ALA A 124 -5.06 -1.42 -12.68
N TYR A 125 -6.05 -1.31 -13.58
CA TYR A 125 -6.16 -0.25 -14.58
C TYR A 125 -7.57 0.32 -14.54
N PRO A 126 -7.84 1.27 -13.61
CA PRO A 126 -9.12 1.98 -13.58
C PRO A 126 -9.17 3.04 -14.67
N GLU A 127 -10.32 3.18 -15.32
CA GLU A 127 -10.65 4.26 -16.23
C GLU A 127 -11.69 5.19 -15.58
N PHE A 128 -11.54 6.49 -15.77
CA PHE A 128 -12.37 7.49 -15.12
C PHE A 128 -13.10 8.39 -16.11
N ASP A 129 -14.30 8.76 -15.76
CA ASP A 129 -15.03 9.81 -16.44
C ASP A 129 -14.49 11.21 -16.09
N ARG A 130 -15.06 12.25 -16.72
CA ARG A 130 -14.71 13.66 -16.45
C ARG A 130 -15.00 14.13 -15.01
N TYR A 131 -15.82 13.39 -14.28
CA TYR A 131 -16.15 13.67 -12.87
C TYR A 131 -15.29 12.85 -11.89
N GLY A 132 -14.38 12.02 -12.40
CA GLY A 132 -13.50 11.20 -11.61
C GLY A 132 -14.10 9.91 -11.07
N ARG A 133 -15.25 9.49 -11.59
CA ARG A 133 -15.87 8.20 -11.26
C ARG A 133 -15.27 7.10 -12.13
N CYS A 134 -15.06 5.93 -11.55
CA CYS A 134 -14.60 4.77 -12.28
C CYS A 134 -15.70 4.27 -13.25
N VAL A 135 -15.39 4.17 -14.53
CA VAL A 135 -16.32 3.72 -15.58
C VAL A 135 -15.96 2.37 -16.15
N ALA A 136 -14.67 2.00 -16.12
CA ALA A 136 -14.19 0.69 -16.45
C ALA A 136 -13.01 0.32 -15.54
N PHE A 137 -12.83 -0.97 -15.31
CA PHE A 137 -11.77 -1.48 -14.47
C PHE A 137 -11.23 -2.78 -15.01
N ALA A 138 -9.94 -2.82 -15.30
CA ALA A 138 -9.26 -4.04 -15.69
C ALA A 138 -8.25 -4.45 -14.62
N LYS A 139 -8.23 -5.72 -14.28
CA LYS A 139 -7.28 -6.29 -13.32
C LYS A 139 -6.55 -7.48 -13.92
N ARG A 140 -5.24 -7.39 -13.91
CA ARG A 140 -4.33 -8.45 -14.33
C ARG A 140 -3.92 -9.30 -13.16
N TYR A 141 -4.09 -10.60 -13.29
CA TYR A 141 -3.63 -11.62 -12.37
C TYR A 141 -2.59 -12.51 -13.06
N MET A 142 -1.61 -12.98 -12.30
CA MET A 142 -0.73 -14.06 -12.70
C MET A 142 -1.21 -15.31 -11.99
N MET A 143 -1.60 -16.33 -12.74
CA MET A 143 -2.08 -17.62 -12.21
C MET A 143 -1.31 -18.75 -12.86
N THR A 144 -1.20 -19.86 -12.17
CA THR A 144 -0.64 -21.08 -12.77
C THR A 144 -1.65 -21.73 -13.72
N LEU A 145 -1.17 -22.48 -14.71
CA LEU A 145 -2.05 -23.24 -15.60
C LEU A 145 -2.94 -24.20 -14.80
N GLY A 146 -2.40 -24.85 -13.75
CA GLY A 146 -3.17 -25.75 -12.90
C GLY A 146 -4.31 -25.05 -12.16
N GLU A 147 -4.09 -23.86 -11.61
CA GLU A 147 -5.15 -23.05 -10.97
C GLU A 147 -6.23 -22.65 -11.97
N LEU A 148 -5.84 -22.24 -13.20
CA LEU A 148 -6.79 -21.87 -14.24
C LEU A 148 -7.66 -23.04 -14.68
N VAL A 149 -7.08 -24.23 -14.87
CA VAL A 149 -7.84 -25.44 -15.22
C VAL A 149 -8.77 -25.85 -14.10
N ALA A 150 -8.32 -25.76 -12.84
CA ALA A 150 -9.18 -26.06 -11.68
C ALA A 150 -10.36 -25.08 -11.57
N GLN A 151 -10.16 -23.81 -11.92
CA GLN A 151 -11.21 -22.78 -11.87
C GLN A 151 -12.15 -22.84 -13.08
N PHE A 152 -11.64 -23.23 -14.26
CA PHE A 152 -12.37 -23.26 -15.54
C PHE A 152 -12.17 -24.60 -16.25
N PRO A 153 -12.67 -25.73 -15.68
CA PRO A 153 -12.44 -27.06 -16.22
C PRO A 153 -13.00 -27.25 -17.64
N GLU A 154 -14.07 -26.52 -17.98
CA GLU A 154 -14.69 -26.55 -19.31
C GLU A 154 -13.78 -26.01 -20.42
N TYR A 155 -12.73 -25.24 -20.08
CA TYR A 155 -11.76 -24.70 -21.01
C TYR A 155 -10.40 -25.41 -20.96
N GLU A 156 -10.27 -26.54 -20.25
CA GLU A 156 -8.99 -27.26 -20.05
C GLU A 156 -8.22 -27.44 -21.37
N THR A 157 -8.86 -28.00 -22.39
CA THR A 157 -8.23 -28.26 -23.70
C THR A 157 -7.73 -26.99 -24.37
N GLN A 158 -8.44 -25.86 -24.19
CA GLN A 158 -8.08 -24.57 -24.79
C GLN A 158 -6.98 -23.87 -23.98
N ILE A 159 -6.98 -24.03 -22.67
CA ILE A 159 -5.96 -23.51 -21.76
C ILE A 159 -4.63 -24.24 -21.95
N LEU A 160 -4.65 -25.58 -21.96
CA LEU A 160 -3.48 -26.42 -22.10
C LEU A 160 -3.00 -26.57 -23.56
N GLY A 161 -3.91 -26.41 -24.54
CA GLY A 161 -3.63 -26.64 -25.97
C GLY A 161 -3.66 -28.13 -26.34
N ARG A 162 -3.34 -28.45 -27.61
CA ARG A 162 -3.41 -29.83 -28.13
C ARG A 162 -2.41 -30.78 -27.49
N ASP A 163 -1.29 -30.25 -26.97
CA ASP A 163 -0.22 -31.01 -26.32
C ASP A 163 -0.29 -30.93 -24.79
N GLY A 164 -1.53 -30.82 -24.26
CA GLY A 164 -1.82 -30.47 -22.87
C GLY A 164 -1.13 -31.30 -21.78
N TYR A 165 -0.79 -32.56 -22.05
CA TYR A 165 -0.10 -33.42 -21.10
C TYR A 165 1.43 -33.15 -21.00
N GLN A 166 2.00 -32.30 -21.86
CA GLN A 166 3.42 -31.93 -21.81
C GLN A 166 3.65 -30.52 -21.24
N GLN A 167 2.59 -29.78 -20.91
CA GLN A 167 2.75 -28.45 -20.36
C GLN A 167 3.00 -28.48 -18.85
N ASP A 168 3.93 -27.61 -18.42
CA ASP A 168 4.18 -27.40 -16.99
C ASP A 168 2.97 -26.68 -16.36
N LEU A 169 2.22 -27.41 -15.53
CA LEU A 169 1.07 -26.88 -14.80
C LEU A 169 1.43 -25.73 -13.84
N HIS A 170 2.71 -25.60 -13.49
CA HIS A 170 3.22 -24.48 -12.68
C HIS A 170 3.58 -23.25 -13.51
N ALA A 171 3.55 -23.35 -14.85
CA ALA A 171 3.78 -22.21 -15.72
C ALA A 171 2.76 -21.11 -15.47
N GLN A 172 3.26 -19.88 -15.30
CA GLN A 172 2.42 -18.72 -15.01
C GLN A 172 1.82 -18.13 -16.30
N VAL A 173 0.53 -17.89 -16.27
CA VAL A 173 -0.23 -17.28 -17.34
C VAL A 173 -0.93 -16.03 -16.82
N GLU A 174 -0.96 -15.02 -17.70
CA GLU A 174 -1.66 -13.76 -17.44
C GLU A 174 -3.15 -13.94 -17.71
N MET A 175 -3.97 -13.65 -16.70
CA MET A 175 -5.43 -13.58 -16.77
C MET A 175 -5.88 -12.16 -16.53
N ILE A 176 -6.81 -11.65 -17.32
CA ILE A 176 -7.38 -10.32 -17.14
C ILE A 176 -8.86 -10.46 -16.80
N ARG A 177 -9.28 -9.79 -15.73
CA ARG A 177 -10.69 -9.56 -15.40
C ARG A 177 -11.02 -8.10 -15.75
N TYR A 178 -11.98 -7.92 -16.59
CA TYR A 178 -12.52 -6.63 -17.02
C TYR A 178 -13.92 -6.42 -16.47
N TYR A 179 -14.19 -5.24 -15.99
CA TYR A 179 -15.49 -4.84 -15.45
C TYR A 179 -15.91 -3.52 -16.03
N ASP A 180 -17.16 -3.43 -16.44
CA ASP A 180 -17.83 -2.19 -16.75
C ASP A 180 -19.25 -2.17 -16.15
N LYS A 181 -20.05 -1.17 -16.51
CA LYS A 181 -21.43 -1.07 -16.02
C LYS A 181 -22.35 -2.18 -16.57
N ASP A 182 -22.02 -2.77 -17.71
CA ASP A 182 -22.88 -3.72 -18.45
C ASP A 182 -22.45 -5.18 -18.22
N GLN A 183 -21.14 -5.42 -18.03
CA GLN A 183 -20.60 -6.79 -18.01
C GLN A 183 -19.30 -6.94 -17.20
N SER A 184 -19.03 -8.19 -16.84
CA SER A 184 -17.76 -8.67 -16.34
C SER A 184 -17.22 -9.72 -17.30
N VAL A 185 -15.96 -9.59 -17.73
CA VAL A 185 -15.31 -10.50 -18.67
C VAL A 185 -13.98 -10.99 -18.10
N ILE A 186 -13.76 -12.31 -18.17
CA ILE A 186 -12.49 -12.94 -17.80
C ILE A 186 -11.89 -13.54 -19.06
N TYR A 187 -10.63 -13.18 -19.37
CA TYR A 187 -9.97 -13.67 -20.57
C TYR A 187 -8.47 -13.83 -20.42
N LEU A 188 -7.87 -14.65 -21.30
CA LEU A 188 -6.43 -14.91 -21.38
C LEU A 188 -5.85 -14.21 -22.62
N PRO A 189 -5.13 -13.08 -22.47
CA PRO A 189 -4.64 -12.31 -23.62
C PRO A 189 -3.60 -13.07 -24.43
N LYS A 190 -2.72 -13.84 -23.80
CA LYS A 190 -1.64 -14.60 -24.47
C LYS A 190 -2.12 -15.92 -25.10
N LYS A 191 -3.37 -16.31 -24.90
CA LYS A 191 -3.98 -17.50 -25.53
C LYS A 191 -5.02 -17.08 -26.59
N GLY A 192 -4.67 -16.09 -27.44
CA GLY A 192 -5.55 -15.61 -28.48
C GLY A 192 -6.81 -14.86 -27.99
N ASN A 193 -6.70 -14.19 -26.85
CA ASN A 193 -7.84 -13.55 -26.15
C ASN A 193 -8.97 -14.52 -25.82
N LEU A 194 -8.62 -15.73 -25.39
CA LEU A 194 -9.60 -16.75 -24.97
C LEU A 194 -10.47 -16.19 -23.83
N VAL A 195 -11.76 -16.05 -24.10
CA VAL A 195 -12.75 -15.62 -23.09
C VAL A 195 -13.18 -16.83 -22.27
N LEU A 196 -12.89 -16.82 -20.98
CA LEU A 196 -13.22 -17.88 -20.03
C LEU A 196 -14.62 -17.66 -19.41
N SER A 197 -14.99 -16.41 -19.20
CA SER A 197 -16.30 -16.08 -18.62
C SER A 197 -16.76 -14.72 -19.11
N ARG A 198 -18.05 -14.60 -19.36
CA ARG A 198 -18.72 -13.32 -19.61
C ARG A 198 -20.07 -13.34 -18.86
N ALA A 199 -20.19 -12.45 -17.90
CA ALA A 199 -21.41 -12.30 -17.12
C ALA A 199 -21.96 -10.88 -17.26
N LEU A 200 -23.27 -10.74 -17.41
CA LEU A 200 -23.92 -9.43 -17.37
C LEU A 200 -23.86 -8.88 -15.94
N ASN A 201 -23.66 -7.59 -15.84
CA ASN A 201 -23.72 -6.91 -14.55
C ASN A 201 -25.19 -6.64 -14.18
N PRO A 202 -25.74 -7.29 -13.16
CA PRO A 202 -27.18 -7.18 -12.85
C PRO A 202 -27.56 -5.79 -12.32
N MET A 203 -26.58 -4.99 -11.87
CA MET A 203 -26.84 -3.64 -11.35
C MET A 203 -26.89 -2.56 -12.43
N GLY A 204 -26.31 -2.80 -13.61
CA GLY A 204 -26.17 -1.76 -14.64
C GLY A 204 -25.29 -0.56 -14.19
N LYS A 205 -24.47 -0.75 -13.16
CA LYS A 205 -23.57 0.27 -12.58
C LYS A 205 -22.21 -0.31 -12.31
N MET A 206 -21.19 0.55 -12.31
CA MET A 206 -19.85 0.14 -11.95
C MET A 206 -19.78 -0.29 -10.47
N MET A 207 -19.32 -1.51 -10.23
CA MET A 207 -19.21 -2.12 -8.90
C MET A 207 -17.82 -1.92 -8.26
N VAL A 208 -17.05 -0.95 -8.78
CA VAL A 208 -15.72 -0.60 -8.28
C VAL A 208 -15.66 0.88 -7.97
N VAL A 209 -15.27 1.22 -6.75
CA VAL A 209 -14.97 2.58 -6.30
C VAL A 209 -13.48 2.70 -6.09
N VAL A 210 -12.87 3.76 -6.59
CA VAL A 210 -11.42 3.97 -6.47
C VAL A 210 -11.14 5.20 -5.62
N ALA A 211 -10.53 4.99 -4.44
CA ALA A 211 -9.91 6.07 -3.70
C ALA A 211 -8.56 6.40 -4.34
N ARG A 212 -8.35 7.64 -4.74
CA ARG A 212 -7.12 8.07 -5.43
C ARG A 212 -6.60 9.40 -4.92
N LYS A 213 -5.28 9.54 -4.90
CA LYS A 213 -4.62 10.83 -4.68
C LYS A 213 -4.89 11.76 -5.87
N PRO A 214 -4.98 13.07 -5.64
CA PRO A 214 -4.88 14.03 -6.73
C PRO A 214 -3.58 13.80 -7.51
N SER A 215 -3.67 13.76 -8.82
CA SER A 215 -2.54 13.45 -9.69
C SER A 215 -2.22 14.62 -10.62
N ILE A 216 -1.00 14.64 -11.14
CA ILE A 216 -0.59 15.54 -12.22
C ILE A 216 -0.87 14.80 -13.54
N ASP A 217 -1.56 15.43 -14.47
CA ASP A 217 -1.92 14.87 -15.81
C ASP A 217 -2.65 13.52 -15.75
N GLY A 218 -3.47 13.28 -14.71
CA GLY A 218 -4.21 12.04 -14.57
C GLY A 218 -3.37 10.83 -14.17
N GLU A 219 -2.05 10.98 -14.01
CA GLU A 219 -1.17 9.90 -13.57
C GLU A 219 -1.29 9.69 -12.06
N MET A 220 -1.63 8.47 -11.65
CA MET A 220 -1.72 8.10 -10.23
C MET A 220 -0.33 7.86 -9.67
N ARG A 221 0.12 8.72 -8.76
CA ARG A 221 1.45 8.63 -8.13
C ARG A 221 1.34 8.32 -6.64
N GLY A 222 2.19 7.41 -6.19
CA GLY A 222 2.42 7.15 -4.78
C GLY A 222 3.18 8.29 -4.10
N GLN A 223 3.33 8.19 -2.80
CA GLN A 223 4.09 9.17 -2.01
C GLN A 223 5.59 9.01 -2.17
N PHE A 224 6.02 7.80 -2.53
CA PHE A 224 7.44 7.43 -2.53
C PHE A 224 8.07 7.53 -3.92
N ASP A 225 7.31 7.82 -4.95
CA ASP A 225 7.79 7.88 -6.33
C ASP A 225 8.94 8.89 -6.51
N ASP A 226 8.82 10.05 -5.84
CA ASP A 226 9.80 11.14 -5.96
C ASP A 226 11.07 10.91 -5.11
N VAL A 227 11.02 9.98 -4.15
CA VAL A 227 12.13 9.70 -3.23
C VAL A 227 12.87 8.39 -3.50
N LEU A 228 12.45 7.62 -4.50
CA LEU A 228 13.12 6.37 -4.88
C LEU A 228 14.58 6.58 -5.24
N GLY A 229 14.87 7.63 -6.01
CA GLY A 229 16.26 7.99 -6.39
C GLY A 229 17.13 8.37 -5.17
N ILE A 230 16.55 9.06 -4.20
CA ILE A 230 17.26 9.44 -2.96
C ILE A 230 17.57 8.20 -2.12
N GLN A 231 16.62 7.27 -1.98
CA GLN A 231 16.86 6.00 -1.28
C GLN A 231 17.94 5.17 -1.97
N LEU A 232 17.95 5.13 -3.31
CA LEU A 232 18.99 4.48 -4.11
C LEU A 232 20.38 5.07 -3.82
N LEU A 233 20.50 6.39 -3.92
CA LEU A 233 21.76 7.09 -3.66
C LEU A 233 22.24 6.86 -2.23
N ARG A 234 21.34 6.89 -1.25
CA ARG A 234 21.64 6.60 0.15
C ARG A 234 22.23 5.20 0.33
N ASN A 235 21.61 4.18 -0.28
CA ASN A 235 22.10 2.81 -0.20
C ASN A 235 23.47 2.68 -0.89
N ARG A 236 23.63 3.25 -2.08
CA ARG A 236 24.90 3.25 -2.81
C ARG A 236 26.01 3.95 -2.01
N PHE A 237 25.69 5.09 -1.41
CA PHE A 237 26.63 5.86 -0.61
C PHE A 237 27.08 5.10 0.64
N ALA A 238 26.15 4.46 1.35
CA ALA A 238 26.47 3.64 2.51
C ALA A 238 27.37 2.44 2.14
N LEU A 239 27.14 1.80 0.99
CA LEU A 239 27.99 0.73 0.49
C LEU A 239 29.41 1.24 0.23
N LEU A 240 29.56 2.38 -0.48
CA LEU A 240 30.86 2.98 -0.73
C LEU A 240 31.59 3.39 0.54
N ALA A 241 30.86 3.89 1.54
CA ALA A 241 31.43 4.23 2.85
C ALA A 241 31.93 2.97 3.59
N MET A 242 31.19 1.86 3.53
CA MET A 242 31.62 0.58 4.10
C MET A 242 32.88 0.05 3.39
N GLU A 243 32.90 0.05 2.06
CA GLU A 243 34.10 -0.35 1.29
C GLU A 243 35.34 0.53 1.61
N ALA A 244 35.11 1.83 1.73
CA ALA A 244 36.19 2.75 2.09
C ALA A 244 36.68 2.50 3.52
N ALA A 245 35.78 2.23 4.46
CA ALA A 245 36.14 1.87 5.83
C ALA A 245 36.96 0.57 5.88
N GLU A 246 36.49 -0.46 5.15
CA GLU A 246 37.21 -1.75 5.06
C GLU A 246 38.62 -1.57 4.48
N LYS A 247 38.74 -0.86 3.36
CA LYS A 247 40.03 -0.53 2.75
C LYS A 247 40.93 0.31 3.66
N SER A 248 40.36 1.18 4.50
CA SER A 248 41.12 1.95 5.49
C SER A 248 41.67 1.08 6.60
N VAL A 249 40.88 0.08 7.06
CA VAL A 249 41.33 -0.91 8.08
C VAL A 249 42.38 -1.84 7.50
N GLN A 250 42.19 -2.30 6.26
CA GLN A 250 43.08 -3.20 5.53
C GLN A 250 43.96 -2.42 4.55
N ALA A 251 44.40 -1.22 4.94
CA ALA A 251 45.16 -0.35 4.05
C ALA A 251 46.42 -1.02 3.53
N PRO A 252 46.73 -0.87 2.23
CA PRO A 252 47.95 -1.44 1.66
C PRO A 252 49.18 -0.91 2.36
N ILE A 253 50.14 -1.80 2.54
CA ILE A 253 51.42 -1.46 3.13
C ILE A 253 52.44 -1.30 2.00
N VAL A 254 53.08 -0.18 1.96
CA VAL A 254 54.23 0.05 1.05
C VAL A 254 55.44 -0.50 1.74
N LEU A 255 56.16 -1.38 1.04
CA LEU A 255 57.39 -2.01 1.52
C LEU A 255 58.57 -1.62 0.62
N PRO A 256 59.74 -1.36 1.16
CA PRO A 256 60.98 -1.31 0.40
C PRO A 256 61.25 -2.63 -0.31
N GLN A 257 61.98 -2.60 -1.41
CA GLN A 257 62.29 -3.78 -2.24
C GLN A 257 63.15 -4.85 -1.52
N ASP A 258 63.83 -4.50 -0.43
CA ASP A 258 64.64 -5.38 0.38
C ASP A 258 63.84 -6.25 1.37
N VAL A 259 62.51 -5.98 1.53
CA VAL A 259 61.61 -6.80 2.38
C VAL A 259 61.02 -7.91 1.58
N GLN A 260 61.41 -9.15 1.83
CA GLN A 260 60.93 -10.36 1.11
C GLN A 260 59.67 -10.97 1.75
N GLU A 261 59.55 -10.85 3.06
CA GLU A 261 58.38 -11.38 3.79
C GLU A 261 57.81 -10.33 4.75
N LEU A 262 56.51 -10.18 4.74
CA LEU A 262 55.79 -9.30 5.67
C LEU A 262 55.11 -10.15 6.74
N GLN A 263 55.58 -10.09 7.96
CA GLN A 263 54.88 -10.61 9.13
C GLN A 263 54.06 -9.52 9.78
N LEU A 264 52.75 -9.79 9.99
CA LEU A 264 51.81 -8.88 10.63
C LEU A 264 51.40 -9.45 11.98
N GLY A 265 51.58 -8.71 13.06
CA GLY A 265 51.18 -9.10 14.42
C GLY A 265 51.84 -8.22 15.45
N GLY A 266 51.45 -8.32 16.70
CA GLY A 266 52.00 -7.51 17.79
C GLY A 266 53.51 -7.69 18.01
N ASP A 267 54.05 -8.88 17.68
CA ASP A 267 55.47 -9.21 17.84
C ASP A 267 56.23 -9.29 16.50
N ALA A 268 55.61 -8.76 15.42
CA ALA A 268 56.23 -8.81 14.09
C ALA A 268 57.43 -7.84 13.98
N VAL A 269 58.54 -8.37 13.52
CA VAL A 269 59.77 -7.59 13.31
C VAL A 269 60.08 -7.50 11.81
N ILE A 270 59.91 -6.31 11.24
CA ILE A 270 60.25 -6.03 9.83
C ILE A 270 61.67 -5.52 9.78
N ARG A 271 62.56 -6.25 9.12
CA ARG A 271 63.95 -5.87 8.92
C ARG A 271 64.12 -5.30 7.52
N THR A 272 64.56 -4.05 7.43
CA THR A 272 64.77 -3.32 6.17
C THR A 272 65.90 -2.30 6.30
N ALA A 273 66.60 -2.06 5.20
CA ALA A 273 67.63 -1.03 5.13
C ALA A 273 67.02 0.40 5.15
N ASN A 274 65.76 0.53 4.75
CA ASN A 274 65.01 1.80 4.76
C ASN A 274 63.72 1.73 5.59
N PRO A 275 63.77 1.84 6.92
CA PRO A 275 62.61 1.78 7.80
C PRO A 275 61.53 2.84 7.49
N ALA A 276 61.92 4.02 7.01
CA ALA A 276 60.99 5.09 6.60
C ALA A 276 60.17 4.74 5.34
N GLY A 277 60.67 3.74 4.59
CA GLY A 277 59.93 3.23 3.41
C GLY A 277 58.79 2.27 3.76
N VAL A 278 58.75 1.74 4.99
CA VAL A 278 57.64 0.90 5.48
C VAL A 278 56.54 1.80 6.00
N ARG A 279 55.49 1.94 5.23
CA ARG A 279 54.38 2.80 5.64
C ARG A 279 53.03 2.19 5.21
N ARG A 280 52.05 2.38 6.04
CA ARG A 280 50.66 2.13 5.68
C ARG A 280 50.15 3.31 4.86
N VAL A 281 49.43 3.02 3.77
CA VAL A 281 48.77 4.08 2.99
C VAL A 281 47.55 4.54 3.79
N GLU A 282 47.58 5.78 4.28
CA GLU A 282 46.43 6.35 4.96
C GLU A 282 45.32 6.63 3.94
N LEU A 283 44.24 5.86 3.99
CA LEU A 283 43.02 6.07 3.23
C LEU A 283 42.04 6.76 4.17
N SER A 284 41.85 8.06 4.01
CA SER A 284 40.82 8.79 4.77
C SER A 284 39.54 8.92 3.95
N ILE A 285 38.40 8.68 4.61
CA ILE A 285 37.12 9.01 4.01
C ILE A 285 36.98 10.54 4.03
N PRO A 286 36.68 11.18 2.88
CA PRO A 286 36.52 12.63 2.84
C PRO A 286 35.41 13.08 3.78
N GLN A 287 35.63 14.11 4.60
CA GLN A 287 34.62 14.64 5.53
C GLN A 287 33.36 15.09 4.81
N GLY A 288 33.46 15.58 3.57
CA GLY A 288 32.32 15.91 2.71
C GLY A 288 31.36 14.74 2.47
N ALA A 289 31.87 13.51 2.53
CA ALA A 289 31.04 12.32 2.38
C ALA A 289 30.02 12.15 3.52
N PHE A 290 30.40 12.46 4.75
CA PHE A 290 29.47 12.40 5.88
C PHE A 290 28.40 13.50 5.79
N THR A 291 28.78 14.69 5.32
CA THR A 291 27.82 15.79 5.09
C THR A 291 26.81 15.43 4.01
N GLU A 292 27.28 14.83 2.91
CA GLU A 292 26.39 14.36 1.85
C GLU A 292 25.41 13.28 2.34
N ALA A 293 25.87 12.32 3.13
CA ALA A 293 25.02 11.31 3.74
C ALA A 293 23.93 11.93 4.64
N GLN A 294 24.24 12.98 5.38
CA GLN A 294 23.28 13.71 6.20
C GLN A 294 22.26 14.45 5.34
N LEU A 295 22.70 15.11 4.25
CA LEU A 295 21.80 15.77 3.30
C LEU A 295 20.83 14.77 2.66
N LEU A 296 21.30 13.62 2.17
CA LEU A 296 20.44 12.57 1.62
C LEU A 296 19.39 12.08 2.63
N ASN A 297 19.77 11.93 3.89
CA ASN A 297 18.81 11.57 4.94
C ASN A 297 17.78 12.67 5.18
N GLN A 298 18.18 13.93 5.17
CA GLN A 298 17.27 15.06 5.34
C GLN A 298 16.32 15.20 4.15
N GLU A 299 16.82 15.07 2.92
CA GLU A 299 15.98 15.08 1.71
C GLU A 299 14.99 13.93 1.67
N LEU A 300 15.42 12.72 2.06
CA LEU A 300 14.54 11.56 2.13
C LEU A 300 13.39 11.78 3.13
N ARG A 301 13.68 12.34 4.30
CA ARG A 301 12.65 12.68 5.30
C ARG A 301 11.72 13.77 4.79
N SER A 302 12.27 14.84 4.21
CA SER A 302 11.48 15.95 3.65
C SER A 302 10.57 15.46 2.50
N GLY A 303 11.10 14.65 1.58
CA GLY A 303 10.37 14.11 0.45
C GLY A 303 9.27 13.12 0.86
N THR A 304 9.50 12.32 1.91
CA THR A 304 8.48 11.44 2.47
C THR A 304 7.50 12.17 3.39
N ARG A 305 7.76 13.44 3.72
CA ARG A 305 6.99 14.24 4.70
C ARG A 305 6.83 13.56 6.06
N TYR A 306 7.85 12.79 6.45
CA TYR A 306 7.84 12.06 7.71
C TYR A 306 8.52 12.88 8.81
N PRO A 307 7.81 13.29 9.88
CA PRO A 307 8.34 14.16 10.91
C PRO A 307 9.38 13.45 11.79
N GLU A 308 10.43 14.17 12.16
CA GLU A 308 11.51 13.65 13.01
C GLU A 308 11.03 13.18 14.38
N GLY A 309 10.01 13.84 14.93
CA GLY A 309 9.43 13.50 16.23
C GLY A 309 8.86 12.07 16.31
N ARG A 310 8.47 11.47 15.19
CA ARG A 310 7.99 10.07 15.16
C ARG A 310 9.11 9.05 15.12
N SER A 311 10.29 9.42 14.66
CA SER A 311 11.47 8.53 14.68
C SER A 311 12.14 8.44 16.04
N GLY A 312 11.58 9.06 17.08
CA GLY A 312 12.14 9.07 18.45
C GLY A 312 13.30 10.07 18.64
N ASN A 313 13.69 10.77 17.61
CA ASN A 313 14.77 11.78 17.64
C ASN A 313 14.16 13.17 17.93
N ILE A 314 13.68 13.37 19.15
CA ILE A 314 13.20 14.69 19.60
C ILE A 314 14.43 15.41 20.17
N ASP A 315 14.85 16.48 19.51
CA ASP A 315 15.84 17.38 20.07
C ASP A 315 15.29 17.98 21.38
N ALA A 316 16.00 17.78 22.49
CA ALA A 316 15.56 18.22 23.81
C ALA A 316 15.28 19.73 23.90
N SER A 317 15.76 20.51 22.94
CA SER A 317 15.50 21.96 22.83
C SER A 317 14.07 22.32 22.32
N ILE A 318 13.32 21.35 21.76
CA ILE A 318 11.98 21.55 21.15
C ILE A 318 10.85 21.09 22.07
N VAL A 319 11.12 20.73 23.29
CA VAL A 319 10.16 20.16 24.29
C VAL A 319 9.12 21.19 24.78
N THR A 320 8.71 22.15 23.96
CA THR A 320 7.48 22.91 24.22
C THR A 320 6.33 22.26 23.46
N GLY A 321 5.17 22.10 24.09
CA GLY A 321 3.99 21.52 23.45
C GLY A 321 3.62 22.17 22.11
N GLN A 322 3.93 23.45 21.92
CA GLN A 322 3.77 24.18 20.63
C GLN A 322 4.79 23.73 19.56
N GLY A 323 6.04 23.44 19.94
CA GLY A 323 7.05 22.97 19.01
C GLY A 323 6.71 21.57 18.48
N VAL A 324 6.26 20.68 19.34
CA VAL A 324 5.79 19.34 18.96
C VAL A 324 4.55 19.42 18.05
N GLN A 325 3.60 20.30 18.34
CA GLN A 325 2.42 20.52 17.49
C GLN A 325 2.80 21.06 16.11
N ALA A 326 3.76 21.97 16.02
CA ALA A 326 4.23 22.49 14.73
C ALA A 326 4.91 21.42 13.87
N LEU A 327 5.73 20.55 14.48
CA LEU A 327 6.38 19.42 13.81
C LEU A 327 5.37 18.36 13.33
N MET A 328 4.30 18.14 14.09
CA MET A 328 3.25 17.18 13.73
C MET A 328 2.26 17.75 12.70
N GLY A 329 2.16 19.07 12.53
CA GLY A 329 1.14 19.72 11.72
C GLY A 329 1.16 19.31 10.24
N ALA A 330 2.33 19.10 9.63
CA ALA A 330 2.44 18.64 8.25
C ALA A 330 2.00 17.18 8.10
N PHE A 331 2.31 16.35 9.08
CA PHE A 331 1.88 14.95 9.15
C PHE A 331 0.36 14.84 9.32
N ASP A 332 -0.21 15.59 10.25
CA ASP A 332 -1.66 15.62 10.49
C ASP A 332 -2.43 16.06 9.25
N THR A 333 -1.91 17.04 8.51
CA THR A 333 -2.54 17.50 7.26
C THR A 333 -2.53 16.41 6.19
N GLN A 334 -1.45 15.63 6.08
CA GLN A 334 -1.35 14.52 5.15
C GLN A 334 -2.32 13.38 5.50
N VAL A 335 -2.39 13.00 6.76
CA VAL A 335 -3.31 11.98 7.27
C VAL A 335 -4.75 12.43 7.05
N LYS A 336 -5.11 13.66 7.40
CA LYS A 336 -6.46 14.22 7.20
C LYS A 336 -6.87 14.24 5.72
N SER A 337 -5.95 14.60 4.82
CA SER A 337 -6.22 14.56 3.37
C SER A 337 -6.52 13.14 2.89
N ALA A 338 -5.74 12.14 3.31
CA ALA A 338 -5.99 10.74 2.98
C ALA A 338 -7.30 10.23 3.57
N GLN A 339 -7.59 10.56 4.84
CA GLN A 339 -8.83 10.21 5.52
C GLN A 339 -10.05 10.84 4.83
N ALA A 340 -9.96 12.07 4.34
CA ALA A 340 -11.03 12.71 3.57
C ALA A 340 -11.31 11.96 2.25
N ILE A 341 -10.27 11.49 1.57
CA ILE A 341 -10.40 10.70 0.35
C ILE A 341 -11.02 9.33 0.64
N PHE A 342 -10.57 8.65 1.69
CA PHE A 342 -11.16 7.38 2.12
C PHE A 342 -12.62 7.56 2.56
N ALA A 343 -12.94 8.60 3.32
CA ALA A 343 -14.32 8.90 3.73
C ALA A 343 -15.22 9.08 2.51
N SER A 344 -14.76 9.81 1.49
CA SER A 344 -15.51 9.98 0.24
C SER A 344 -15.70 8.66 -0.51
N ALA A 345 -14.64 7.86 -0.66
CA ALA A 345 -14.73 6.57 -1.33
C ALA A 345 -15.63 5.58 -0.59
N LEU A 346 -15.47 5.47 0.73
CA LEU A 346 -16.28 4.58 1.57
C LEU A 346 -17.76 4.99 1.61
N ARG A 347 -18.06 6.29 1.52
CA ARG A 347 -19.44 6.75 1.34
C ARG A 347 -20.05 6.22 0.05
N ASP A 348 -19.30 6.28 -1.05
CA ASP A 348 -19.77 5.77 -2.34
C ASP A 348 -19.87 4.23 -2.33
N VAL A 349 -18.97 3.53 -1.63
CA VAL A 349 -19.04 2.07 -1.38
C VAL A 349 -20.30 1.70 -0.61
N ILE A 350 -20.60 2.38 0.51
CA ILE A 350 -21.81 2.13 1.30
C ILE A 350 -23.07 2.35 0.45
N ARG A 351 -23.09 3.42 -0.33
CA ARG A 351 -24.20 3.69 -1.24
C ARG A 351 -24.44 2.55 -2.21
N LEU A 352 -23.38 2.04 -2.85
CA LEU A 352 -23.50 0.89 -3.75
C LEU A 352 -23.90 -0.39 -3.00
N CYS A 353 -23.41 -0.61 -1.79
CA CYS A 353 -23.83 -1.74 -0.96
C CYS A 353 -25.34 -1.70 -0.65
N PHE A 354 -25.88 -0.53 -0.28
CA PHE A 354 -27.31 -0.38 -0.09
C PHE A 354 -28.11 -0.64 -1.36
N GLU A 355 -27.66 -0.15 -2.51
CA GLU A 355 -28.29 -0.39 -3.81
C GLU A 355 -28.28 -1.90 -4.16
N VAL A 356 -27.13 -2.58 -3.97
CA VAL A 356 -26.99 -4.03 -4.21
C VAL A 356 -27.92 -4.81 -3.28
N ASP A 357 -27.94 -4.44 -2.01
CA ASP A 357 -28.75 -5.13 -1.01
C ASP A 357 -30.25 -5.01 -1.32
N GLU A 358 -30.69 -3.84 -1.77
CA GLU A 358 -32.11 -3.61 -2.12
C GLU A 358 -32.50 -4.29 -3.44
N VAL A 359 -31.65 -4.22 -4.47
CA VAL A 359 -31.99 -4.68 -5.83
C VAL A 359 -31.72 -6.17 -6.02
N ILE A 360 -30.59 -6.66 -5.55
CA ILE A 360 -30.16 -8.06 -5.77
C ILE A 360 -30.63 -8.98 -4.65
N PHE A 361 -30.59 -8.49 -3.41
CA PHE A 361 -30.90 -9.30 -2.24
C PHE A 361 -32.12 -8.79 -1.43
N PRO A 362 -33.33 -8.62 -2.02
CA PRO A 362 -34.48 -8.00 -1.35
C PRO A 362 -35.14 -8.89 -0.29
N VAL A 363 -34.44 -9.92 0.19
CA VAL A 363 -34.91 -10.89 1.18
C VAL A 363 -34.77 -10.33 2.60
N GLU A 364 -35.67 -10.80 3.51
CA GLU A 364 -35.54 -10.47 4.92
C GLU A 364 -34.34 -11.19 5.54
N LYS A 365 -33.58 -10.49 6.34
CA LYS A 365 -32.34 -10.99 6.98
C LYS A 365 -32.14 -10.41 8.36
N THR A 366 -31.45 -11.17 9.19
CA THR A 366 -31.09 -10.78 10.54
C THR A 366 -29.58 -10.58 10.65
N ILE A 367 -29.17 -9.42 11.09
CA ILE A 367 -27.77 -9.05 11.36
C ILE A 367 -27.55 -8.92 12.85
N ARG A 368 -26.35 -9.27 13.27
CA ARG A 368 -25.88 -9.15 14.65
C ARG A 368 -24.59 -8.33 14.69
N GLY A 369 -24.44 -7.50 15.71
CA GLY A 369 -23.25 -6.69 15.88
C GLY A 369 -23.13 -6.15 17.29
N VAL A 370 -22.10 -5.32 17.50
CA VAL A 370 -21.87 -4.61 18.75
C VAL A 370 -21.79 -3.13 18.45
N ASP A 371 -22.60 -2.34 19.13
CA ASP A 371 -22.60 -0.89 19.04
C ASP A 371 -22.26 -0.30 20.39
N SER A 372 -21.15 0.45 20.48
CA SER A 372 -20.66 1.07 21.71
C SER A 372 -20.57 0.08 22.90
N GLY A 373 -20.15 -1.16 22.63
CA GLY A 373 -20.04 -2.23 23.63
C GLY A 373 -21.33 -2.98 23.93
N SER A 374 -22.47 -2.57 23.37
CA SER A 374 -23.77 -3.26 23.53
C SER A 374 -24.09 -4.12 22.32
N PRO A 375 -24.36 -5.44 22.51
CA PRO A 375 -24.77 -6.30 21.41
C PRO A 375 -26.16 -5.89 20.89
N TYR A 376 -26.34 -5.97 19.57
CA TYR A 376 -27.62 -5.78 18.93
C TYR A 376 -27.94 -6.87 17.94
N GLU A 377 -29.24 -7.13 17.77
CA GLU A 377 -29.77 -7.99 16.72
C GLU A 377 -30.88 -7.23 16.00
N ILE A 378 -30.77 -7.14 14.67
CA ILE A 378 -31.72 -6.41 13.86
C ILE A 378 -32.18 -7.28 12.70
N THR A 379 -33.49 -7.48 12.60
CA THR A 379 -34.11 -8.02 11.41
C THR A 379 -34.55 -6.89 10.49
N TYR A 380 -34.18 -6.97 9.23
CA TYR A 380 -34.50 -5.95 8.24
C TYR A 380 -34.84 -6.55 6.88
N LYS A 381 -35.65 -5.82 6.14
CA LYS A 381 -35.93 -6.10 4.74
C LYS A 381 -35.46 -4.91 3.90
N PRO A 382 -34.50 -5.07 2.97
CA PRO A 382 -33.90 -3.96 2.23
C PRO A 382 -34.95 -3.07 1.54
N SER A 383 -35.89 -3.61 0.83
CA SER A 383 -36.96 -2.88 0.14
C SER A 383 -37.88 -2.02 1.05
N LYS A 384 -37.86 -2.27 2.38
CA LYS A 384 -38.63 -1.52 3.37
C LYS A 384 -37.75 -0.57 4.19
N ASP A 385 -36.58 -1.05 4.62
CA ASP A 385 -35.74 -0.37 5.60
C ASP A 385 -34.70 0.53 4.94
N ILE A 386 -34.25 0.22 3.72
CA ILE A 386 -33.40 1.07 2.88
C ILE A 386 -34.26 1.97 2.00
N LYS A 387 -35.20 1.40 1.23
CA LYS A 387 -36.24 2.06 0.46
C LYS A 387 -35.71 3.21 -0.43
N GLY A 388 -34.66 2.95 -1.20
CA GLY A 388 -34.06 3.92 -2.13
C GLY A 388 -33.30 5.09 -1.47
N ASP A 389 -33.20 5.11 -0.13
CA ASP A 389 -32.39 6.10 0.57
C ASP A 389 -30.99 5.50 0.86
N TYR A 390 -30.07 5.79 -0.04
CA TYR A 390 -28.69 5.30 0.02
C TYR A 390 -27.72 6.33 0.62
N SER A 391 -28.25 7.39 1.23
CA SER A 391 -27.44 8.45 1.83
C SER A 391 -26.74 7.94 3.09
N ALA A 392 -25.45 8.13 3.14
CA ALA A 392 -24.62 7.91 4.32
C ALA A 392 -23.60 9.03 4.43
N ASP A 393 -23.34 9.48 5.64
CA ASP A 393 -22.24 10.38 5.96
C ASP A 393 -21.13 9.56 6.62
N VAL A 394 -19.92 9.71 6.11
CA VAL A 394 -18.74 8.95 6.57
C VAL A 394 -17.70 9.95 7.03
N ARG A 395 -17.34 9.89 8.31
CA ARG A 395 -16.41 10.85 8.91
C ARG A 395 -15.37 10.15 9.78
N TYR A 396 -14.13 10.58 9.66
CA TYR A 396 -13.11 10.27 10.63
C TYR A 396 -13.28 11.19 11.85
N GLY A 397 -13.18 10.64 13.06
CA GLY A 397 -13.17 11.42 14.29
C GLY A 397 -11.94 12.35 14.33
N MET A 398 -12.02 13.44 15.10
CA MET A 398 -10.89 14.40 15.22
C MET A 398 -9.59 13.76 15.71
N LEU A 399 -9.67 12.60 16.39
CA LEU A 399 -8.56 11.87 17.00
C LEU A 399 -8.24 10.55 16.28
N ALA A 400 -8.88 10.26 15.14
CA ALA A 400 -8.61 9.03 14.40
C ALA A 400 -7.16 9.03 13.89
N GLY A 401 -6.35 8.15 14.45
CA GLY A 401 -4.92 8.01 14.13
C GLY A 401 -3.98 8.87 14.98
N LEU A 402 -4.48 9.67 15.92
CA LEU A 402 -3.67 10.34 16.92
C LEU A 402 -3.50 9.46 18.16
N ASN A 403 -2.33 9.52 18.81
CA ASN A 403 -2.07 8.78 20.04
C ASN A 403 -3.09 9.22 21.12
N PRO A 404 -3.78 8.30 21.81
CA PRO A 404 -4.75 8.64 22.86
C PRO A 404 -4.21 9.58 23.95
N ALA A 405 -2.89 9.56 24.20
CA ALA A 405 -2.23 10.48 25.14
C ALA A 405 -2.27 11.95 24.68
N GLN A 406 -2.51 12.23 23.40
CA GLN A 406 -2.61 13.60 22.86
C GLN A 406 -4.04 14.19 22.95
N GLY A 407 -5.03 13.36 23.25
CA GLY A 407 -6.42 13.79 23.44
C GLY A 407 -6.74 14.24 24.86
N LEU A 408 -5.77 14.20 25.80
CA LEU A 408 -5.93 14.57 27.21
C LEU A 408 -5.27 15.90 27.58
N ILE A 409 -4.73 16.63 26.61
CA ILE A 409 -4.24 18.01 26.72
C ILE A 409 -5.14 18.91 25.89
#